data_b0f8b3cb57a60d3d2e91fa5a37cc083b
#
_entry.id   b0f8b3cb57a60d3d2e91fa5a37cc083b
#
_cell.length_a   1.000
_cell.length_b   1.000
_cell.length_c   1.000
_cell.angle_alpha   90.00
_cell.angle_beta   90.00
_cell.angle_gamma   90.00
#
_symmetry.space_group_name_H-M   'P 1'
#
loop_
_entity.id
_entity.type
_entity.pdbx_description
1 polymer ?
#
loop_
_entity_poly.entity_id
_entity_poly.type
_entity_poly.pdbx_seq_one_letter_code
_entity_poly.pdbx_strand_id
1 'polypeptide(L)'
;MFDIAGELHRWLDEGREFAVATVVSVSGSAPRGPGAALAVDRDGTVIGSVSGGCVEGAVHDLCLEALADGGTRAQRFGYSDEDAFAVGLTCGGTIDVGVVPVGAGSPARAVLRAALGAVVRGEPVALARIVRGPAGTLGGALLLRPDGSYEGTLAGGPELDRTAAAGAXRRPWRGPASSSATT
;
A
#
# COMPACT_ATOMS: atom_id res chain seq x y z
N MET A 1 -5.25 1.09 -1.86
CA MET A 1 -4.59 0.11 -2.76
C MET A 1 -5.59 -0.74 -3.53
N PHE A 2 -6.69 -1.17 -2.92
CA PHE A 2 -7.66 -1.99 -3.62
C PHE A 2 -8.43 -1.23 -4.72
N ASP A 3 -8.44 0.09 -4.66
CA ASP A 3 -9.00 0.96 -5.71
C ASP A 3 -8.22 0.91 -7.04
N ILE A 4 -6.96 0.46 -7.00
CA ILE A 4 -6.14 0.26 -8.20
C ILE A 4 -5.77 -1.21 -8.41
N ALA A 5 -6.57 -2.12 -7.85
CA ALA A 5 -6.24 -3.56 -7.83
C ALA A 5 -6.13 -4.14 -9.24
N GLY A 6 -7.03 -3.74 -10.14
CA GLY A 6 -7.03 -4.25 -11.52
C GLY A 6 -5.75 -3.91 -12.28
N GLU A 7 -5.33 -2.65 -12.18
CA GLU A 7 -4.10 -2.18 -12.85
C GLU A 7 -2.87 -2.84 -12.23
N LEU A 8 -2.80 -2.90 -10.89
CA LEU A 8 -1.66 -3.55 -10.22
C LEU A 8 -1.58 -5.04 -10.53
N HIS A 9 -2.74 -5.73 -10.61
CA HIS A 9 -2.77 -7.14 -10.97
C HIS A 9 -2.21 -7.34 -12.38
N ARG A 10 -2.64 -6.50 -13.33
CA ARG A 10 -2.12 -6.54 -14.70
C ARG A 10 -0.61 -6.31 -14.73
N TRP A 11 -0.09 -5.32 -13.98
CA TRP A 11 1.36 -5.07 -13.89
C TRP A 11 2.12 -6.28 -13.37
N LEU A 12 1.55 -6.99 -12.39
CA LEU A 12 2.17 -8.24 -11.87
C LEU A 12 2.18 -9.33 -12.93
N ASP A 13 1.12 -9.46 -13.73
CA ASP A 13 1.04 -10.45 -14.81
C ASP A 13 1.99 -10.13 -15.95
N GLU A 14 2.18 -8.85 -16.26
CA GLU A 14 3.15 -8.38 -17.24
C GLU A 14 4.60 -8.49 -16.75
N GLY A 15 4.81 -8.87 -15.50
CA GLY A 15 6.16 -8.98 -14.93
C GLY A 15 6.79 -7.65 -14.55
N ARG A 16 6.04 -6.53 -14.57
CA ARG A 16 6.59 -5.21 -14.25
C ARG A 16 7.11 -5.17 -12.81
N GLU A 17 8.18 -4.43 -12.64
CA GLU A 17 8.65 -4.03 -11.32
C GLU A 17 8.08 -2.64 -11.00
N PHE A 18 7.62 -2.45 -9.78
CA PHE A 18 7.00 -1.19 -9.37
C PHE A 18 7.19 -0.97 -7.88
N ALA A 19 6.99 0.26 -7.42
CA ALA A 19 6.89 0.56 -5.99
C ALA A 19 5.46 0.97 -5.68
N VAL A 20 4.98 0.58 -4.51
CA VAL A 20 3.65 0.97 -4.03
C VAL A 20 3.80 1.88 -2.82
N ALA A 21 3.30 3.10 -2.96
CA ALA A 21 3.13 4.06 -1.88
C ALA A 21 1.73 3.91 -1.30
N THR A 22 1.62 3.79 0.00
CA THR A 22 0.34 3.58 0.68
C THR A 22 0.20 4.57 1.84
N VAL A 23 -0.94 5.24 1.94
CA VAL A 23 -1.25 6.06 3.12
C VAL A 23 -1.45 5.13 4.32
N VAL A 24 -0.61 5.25 5.33
CA VAL A 24 -0.65 4.40 6.53
C VAL A 24 -1.33 5.08 7.70
N SER A 25 -1.29 6.41 7.77
CA SER A 25 -2.02 7.17 8.78
C SER A 25 -2.36 8.56 8.26
N VAL A 26 -3.37 9.15 8.86
CA VAL A 26 -3.84 10.52 8.58
C VAL A 26 -4.05 11.22 9.92
N SER A 27 -3.63 12.46 10.00
CA SER A 27 -3.94 13.36 11.11
C SER A 27 -4.50 14.65 10.54
N GLY A 28 -5.60 15.15 11.10
CA GLY A 28 -6.32 16.30 10.56
C GLY A 28 -7.10 15.93 9.29
N SER A 29 -7.25 16.88 8.38
CA SER A 29 -8.02 16.71 7.14
C SER A 29 -7.12 16.29 6.00
N ALA A 30 -7.49 15.21 5.30
CA ALA A 30 -6.76 14.75 4.12
C ALA A 30 -7.76 14.23 3.06
N PRO A 31 -7.48 14.45 1.77
CA PRO A 31 -8.41 14.03 0.70
C PRO A 31 -8.54 12.51 0.58
N ARG A 32 -7.52 11.78 1.01
CA ARG A 32 -7.48 10.31 0.92
C ARG A 32 -7.14 9.72 2.28
N GLY A 33 -7.83 8.65 2.65
CA GLY A 33 -7.65 7.97 3.92
C GLY A 33 -6.63 6.83 3.89
N PRO A 34 -6.36 6.23 5.06
CA PRO A 34 -5.46 5.07 5.13
C PRO A 34 -5.90 3.95 4.18
N GLY A 35 -4.93 3.35 3.50
CA GLY A 35 -5.15 2.34 2.46
C GLY A 35 -5.20 2.90 1.04
N ALA A 36 -5.37 4.21 0.86
CA ALA A 36 -5.21 4.83 -0.46
C ALA A 36 -3.77 4.61 -0.95
N ALA A 37 -3.62 4.39 -2.25
CA ALA A 37 -2.31 4.04 -2.78
C ALA A 37 -2.06 4.65 -4.15
N LEU A 38 -0.78 4.82 -4.42
CA LEU A 38 -0.22 5.20 -5.70
C LEU A 38 0.88 4.17 -6.01
N ALA A 39 1.01 3.77 -7.26
CA ALA A 39 2.11 2.91 -7.67
C ALA A 39 2.83 3.52 -8.86
N VAL A 40 4.14 3.31 -8.90
CA VAL A 40 5.02 3.81 -9.97
C VAL A 40 5.86 2.64 -10.47
N ASP A 41 5.91 2.42 -11.78
CA ASP A 41 6.79 1.41 -12.35
C ASP A 41 8.18 2.01 -12.70
N ARG A 42 9.08 1.18 -13.20
CA ARG A 42 10.45 1.62 -13.54
C ARG A 42 10.50 2.66 -14.66
N ASP A 43 9.47 2.72 -15.50
CA ASP A 43 9.39 3.69 -16.59
C ASP A 43 8.75 5.01 -16.14
N GLY A 44 8.39 5.11 -14.87
CA GLY A 44 7.74 6.29 -14.30
C GLY A 44 6.24 6.35 -14.53
N THR A 45 5.63 5.26 -15.03
CA THR A 45 4.17 5.21 -15.19
C THR A 45 3.50 5.20 -13.82
N VAL A 46 2.50 6.04 -13.63
CA VAL A 46 1.81 6.21 -12.33
C VAL A 46 0.38 5.72 -12.42
N ILE A 47 -0.07 5.00 -11.38
CA ILE A 47 -1.50 4.67 -11.19
C ILE A 47 -1.89 4.97 -9.75
N GLY A 48 -3.13 5.43 -9.56
CA GLY A 48 -3.67 5.73 -8.23
C GLY A 48 -3.30 7.11 -7.70
N SER A 49 -3.58 7.33 -6.41
CA SER A 49 -3.31 8.61 -5.75
C SER A 49 -3.31 8.44 -4.23
N VAL A 50 -2.48 9.20 -3.53
CA VAL A 50 -2.40 9.23 -2.05
C VAL A 50 -2.96 10.52 -1.45
N SER A 51 -3.04 11.61 -2.24
CA SER A 51 -3.41 12.92 -1.69
C SER A 51 -4.38 13.70 -2.58
N GLY A 52 -4.65 13.21 -3.80
CA GLY A 52 -5.47 13.95 -4.76
C GLY A 52 -4.72 15.05 -5.50
N GLY A 53 -3.40 15.00 -5.56
CA GLY A 53 -2.56 15.90 -6.34
C GLY A 53 -1.53 16.69 -5.55
N CYS A 54 -1.66 16.77 -4.23
CA CYS A 54 -0.81 17.67 -3.43
C CYS A 54 0.65 17.20 -3.32
N VAL A 55 0.85 15.89 -3.10
CA VAL A 55 2.19 15.36 -2.84
C VAL A 55 2.60 14.26 -3.83
N GLU A 56 1.83 14.04 -4.88
CA GLU A 56 2.06 12.93 -5.83
C GLU A 56 3.44 12.99 -6.47
N GLY A 57 3.94 14.19 -6.80
CA GLY A 57 5.29 14.34 -7.36
C GLY A 57 6.38 13.85 -6.41
N ALA A 58 6.32 14.29 -5.15
CA ALA A 58 7.29 13.85 -4.14
C ALA A 58 7.20 12.35 -3.86
N VAL A 59 5.97 11.80 -3.84
CA VAL A 59 5.76 10.35 -3.65
C VAL A 59 6.26 9.56 -4.87
N HIS A 60 6.09 10.08 -6.07
CA HIS A 60 6.63 9.49 -7.30
C HIS A 60 8.16 9.35 -7.19
N ASP A 61 8.85 10.41 -6.79
CA ASP A 61 10.31 10.41 -6.68
C ASP A 61 10.77 9.39 -5.62
N LEU A 62 10.09 9.33 -4.48
CA LEU A 62 10.36 8.32 -3.45
C LEU A 62 10.17 6.88 -3.98
N CYS A 63 9.19 6.67 -4.86
CA CYS A 63 8.96 5.37 -5.48
C CYS A 63 10.11 5.00 -6.42
N LEU A 64 10.58 5.94 -7.24
CA LEU A 64 11.73 5.70 -8.12
C LEU A 64 13.01 5.40 -7.35
N GLU A 65 13.26 6.14 -6.27
CA GLU A 65 14.39 5.88 -5.37
C GLU A 65 14.30 4.47 -4.76
N ALA A 66 13.09 4.09 -4.28
CA ALA A 66 12.87 2.75 -3.71
C ALA A 66 13.11 1.65 -4.75
N LEU A 67 12.74 1.90 -6.01
CA LEU A 67 13.00 0.95 -7.09
C LEU A 67 14.49 0.86 -7.45
N ALA A 68 15.22 1.98 -7.32
CA ALA A 68 16.65 2.02 -7.67
C ALA A 68 17.49 1.21 -6.68
N ASP A 69 17.21 1.31 -5.38
CA ASP A 69 18.04 0.67 -4.35
C ASP A 69 17.37 -0.53 -3.65
N GLY A 70 16.08 -0.78 -3.94
CA GLY A 70 15.31 -1.87 -3.33
C GLY A 70 14.88 -1.60 -1.89
N GLY A 71 15.09 -0.39 -1.38
CA GLY A 71 14.80 -0.01 -0.01
C GLY A 71 13.36 0.43 0.21
N THR A 72 12.79 0.04 1.35
CA THR A 72 11.50 0.58 1.78
C THR A 72 11.67 1.97 2.37
N ARG A 73 10.66 2.81 2.25
CA ARG A 73 10.69 4.18 2.75
C ARG A 73 9.43 4.49 3.54
N ALA A 74 9.54 5.45 4.44
CA ALA A 74 8.39 6.02 5.13
C ALA A 74 8.60 7.54 5.20
N GLN A 75 7.62 8.29 4.74
CA GLN A 75 7.72 9.74 4.69
C GLN A 75 6.43 10.37 5.21
N ARG A 76 6.58 11.43 5.99
CA ARG A 76 5.46 12.26 6.45
C ARG A 76 5.34 13.47 5.53
N PHE A 77 4.11 13.76 5.12
CA PHE A 77 3.75 14.94 4.33
C PHE A 77 2.69 15.74 5.08
N GLY A 78 2.89 17.04 5.20
CA GLY A 78 1.98 17.94 5.89
C GLY A 78 2.65 19.26 6.22
N TYR A 79 1.88 20.20 6.74
CA TYR A 79 2.47 21.43 7.24
C TYR A 79 3.13 21.17 8.59
N SER A 80 4.44 21.41 8.68
CA SER A 80 5.11 21.56 9.96
C SER A 80 5.70 22.97 10.00
N ASP A 81 5.58 23.60 11.16
CA ASP A 81 6.08 24.97 11.37
C ASP A 81 7.62 25.08 11.23
N GLU A 82 8.32 23.95 11.12
CA GLU A 82 9.77 23.89 11.10
C GLU A 82 10.36 23.68 9.69
N ASP A 83 9.54 23.34 8.70
CA ASP A 83 10.01 23.03 7.35
C ASP A 83 9.36 23.95 6.30
N ALA A 84 9.96 25.11 6.08
CA ALA A 84 9.48 26.08 5.08
C ALA A 84 9.52 25.57 3.63
N PHE A 85 10.07 24.37 3.42
CA PHE A 85 10.18 23.76 2.09
C PHE A 85 9.49 22.38 2.00
N ALA A 86 8.76 21.98 3.05
CA ALA A 86 8.04 20.72 3.02
C ALA A 86 6.86 20.81 2.04
N VAL A 87 6.74 19.83 1.16
CA VAL A 87 5.57 19.69 0.30
C VAL A 87 4.38 19.37 1.20
N GLY A 88 3.52 20.35 1.42
CA GLY A 88 2.41 20.26 2.35
C GLY A 88 1.08 19.95 1.67
N LEU A 89 0.16 19.39 2.45
CA LEU A 89 -1.22 19.18 2.01
C LEU A 89 -1.98 20.52 2.10
N THR A 90 -2.56 20.96 1.00
CA THR A 90 -3.34 22.20 0.96
C THR A 90 -4.55 22.19 1.90
N CYS A 91 -5.00 21.00 2.34
CA CYS A 91 -6.11 20.85 3.30
C CYS A 91 -5.68 20.97 4.79
N GLY A 92 -4.40 21.21 5.04
CA GLY A 92 -3.89 21.44 6.40
C GLY A 92 -3.70 20.19 7.26
N GLY A 93 -3.90 19.00 6.70
CA GLY A 93 -3.66 17.74 7.42
C GLY A 93 -2.28 17.18 7.14
N THR A 94 -1.99 16.04 7.78
CA THR A 94 -0.74 15.31 7.63
C THR A 94 -1.06 13.87 7.26
N ILE A 95 -0.28 13.31 6.32
CA ILE A 95 -0.34 11.88 6.00
C ILE A 95 1.04 11.25 6.18
N ASP A 96 1.06 10.03 6.70
CA ASP A 96 2.25 9.18 6.65
C ASP A 96 2.09 8.23 5.48
N VAL A 97 3.10 8.16 4.61
CA VAL A 97 3.11 7.30 3.43
C VAL A 97 4.25 6.30 3.57
N GLY A 98 3.93 5.02 3.42
CA GLY A 98 4.93 3.96 3.33
C GLY A 98 5.12 3.53 1.88
N VAL A 99 6.35 3.45 1.42
CA VAL A 99 6.71 3.05 0.06
C VAL A 99 7.46 1.72 0.10
N VAL A 100 6.98 0.75 -0.66
CA VAL A 100 7.58 -0.59 -0.72
C VAL A 100 7.81 -0.97 -2.19
N PRO A 101 9.07 -1.25 -2.57
CA PRO A 101 9.35 -1.74 -3.92
C PRO A 101 8.94 -3.22 -4.07
N VAL A 102 8.43 -3.56 -5.24
CA VAL A 102 8.00 -4.91 -5.62
C VAL A 102 8.78 -5.30 -6.87
N GLY A 103 10.02 -5.70 -6.67
CA GLY A 103 10.89 -6.20 -7.75
C GLY A 103 10.54 -7.64 -8.12
N ALA A 104 11.22 -8.15 -9.16
CA ALA A 104 11.00 -9.50 -9.66
C ALA A 104 11.20 -10.57 -8.57
N GLY A 105 12.20 -10.38 -7.70
CA GLY A 105 12.53 -11.32 -6.62
C GLY A 105 11.82 -11.04 -5.30
N SER A 106 10.89 -10.08 -5.24
CA SER A 106 10.23 -9.74 -3.98
C SER A 106 9.36 -10.88 -3.46
N PRO A 107 9.57 -11.34 -2.23
CA PRO A 107 8.73 -12.41 -1.66
C PRO A 107 7.26 -11.99 -1.51
N ALA A 108 6.98 -10.69 -1.44
CA ALA A 108 5.61 -10.18 -1.38
C ALA A 108 4.89 -10.28 -2.74
N ARG A 109 5.62 -10.51 -3.86
CA ARG A 109 5.04 -10.46 -5.20
C ARG A 109 3.93 -11.51 -5.40
N ALA A 110 4.16 -12.74 -4.96
CA ALA A 110 3.18 -13.82 -5.07
C ALA A 110 1.93 -13.51 -4.22
N VAL A 111 2.13 -13.04 -3.00
CA VAL A 111 1.06 -12.68 -2.08
C VAL A 111 0.22 -11.53 -2.63
N LEU A 112 0.89 -10.50 -3.18
CA LEU A 112 0.19 -9.37 -3.80
C LEU A 112 -0.63 -9.83 -5.01
N ARG A 113 -0.06 -10.70 -5.86
CA ARG A 113 -0.79 -11.24 -7.02
C ARG A 113 -2.06 -11.97 -6.57
N ALA A 114 -1.95 -12.84 -5.56
CA ALA A 114 -3.09 -13.58 -5.02
C ALA A 114 -4.15 -12.64 -4.42
N ALA A 115 -3.70 -11.65 -3.64
CA ALA A 115 -4.60 -10.69 -3.01
C ALA A 115 -5.34 -9.83 -4.03
N LEU A 116 -4.60 -9.25 -4.99
CA LEU A 116 -5.19 -8.37 -6.00
C LEU A 116 -6.10 -9.16 -6.96
N GLY A 117 -5.70 -10.39 -7.32
CA GLY A 117 -6.54 -11.28 -8.11
C GLY A 117 -7.86 -11.61 -7.41
N ALA A 118 -7.83 -11.87 -6.11
CA ALA A 118 -9.03 -12.10 -5.31
C ALA A 118 -9.94 -10.86 -5.33
N VAL A 119 -9.35 -9.66 -5.16
CA VAL A 119 -10.12 -8.40 -5.22
C VAL A 119 -10.78 -8.22 -6.59
N VAL A 120 -10.04 -8.50 -7.66
CA VAL A 120 -10.57 -8.39 -9.04
C VAL A 120 -11.77 -9.34 -9.25
N ARG A 121 -11.74 -10.53 -8.62
CA ARG A 121 -12.86 -11.47 -8.67
C ARG A 121 -14.00 -11.13 -7.70
N GLY A 122 -13.85 -10.06 -6.90
CA GLY A 122 -14.87 -9.68 -5.91
C GLY A 122 -14.82 -10.52 -4.64
N GLU A 123 -13.76 -11.26 -4.41
CA GLU A 123 -13.60 -12.11 -3.22
C GLU A 123 -13.16 -11.26 -2.01
N PRO A 124 -13.74 -11.51 -0.83
CA PRO A 124 -13.33 -10.76 0.35
C PRO A 124 -11.96 -11.23 0.84
N VAL A 125 -11.00 -10.32 0.91
CA VAL A 125 -9.66 -10.57 1.42
C VAL A 125 -9.16 -9.38 2.22
N ALA A 126 -8.18 -9.62 3.08
CA ALA A 126 -7.42 -8.56 3.72
C ALA A 126 -5.93 -8.78 3.43
N LEU A 127 -5.21 -7.68 3.29
CA LEU A 127 -3.76 -7.71 3.11
C LEU A 127 -3.13 -6.99 4.29
N ALA A 128 -2.37 -7.73 5.10
CA ALA A 128 -1.60 -7.16 6.19
C ALA A 128 -0.17 -6.90 5.70
N ARG A 129 0.39 -5.76 6.06
CA ARG A 129 1.76 -5.37 5.72
C ARG A 129 2.40 -4.66 6.90
N ILE A 130 3.71 -4.86 7.08
CA ILE A 130 4.46 -4.11 8.09
C ILE A 130 4.80 -2.74 7.51
N VAL A 131 4.31 -1.69 8.14
CA VAL A 131 4.54 -0.31 7.70
C VAL A 131 5.59 0.40 8.56
N ARG A 132 5.86 -0.13 9.76
CA ARG A 132 6.94 0.33 10.66
C ARG A 132 7.48 -0.86 11.41
N GLY A 133 8.79 -0.97 11.52
CA GLY A 133 9.41 -2.09 12.22
C GLY A 133 10.90 -2.15 11.95
N PRO A 134 11.56 -3.13 12.55
CA PRO A 134 13.00 -3.36 12.29
C PRO A 134 13.28 -3.62 10.81
N ALA A 135 14.50 -3.31 10.40
CA ALA A 135 14.95 -3.66 9.06
C ALA A 135 14.80 -5.17 8.84
N GLY A 136 14.36 -5.55 7.65
CA GLY A 136 14.11 -6.97 7.30
C GLY A 136 12.67 -7.41 7.49
N THR A 137 11.86 -6.68 8.29
CA THR A 137 10.41 -6.98 8.38
C THR A 137 9.61 -6.14 7.40
N LEU A 138 10.16 -5.00 6.99
CA LEU A 138 9.47 -4.11 6.05
C LEU A 138 9.36 -4.78 4.68
N GLY A 139 8.20 -4.67 4.06
CA GLY A 139 7.92 -5.30 2.77
C GLY A 139 7.27 -6.67 2.86
N GLY A 140 7.24 -7.29 4.05
CA GLY A 140 6.49 -8.53 4.26
C GLY A 140 5.00 -8.32 4.00
N ALA A 141 4.33 -9.35 3.48
CA ALA A 141 2.91 -9.29 3.16
C ALA A 141 2.21 -10.59 3.54
N LEU A 142 1.03 -10.48 4.09
CA LEU A 142 0.21 -11.61 4.50
C LEU A 142 -1.20 -11.42 3.93
N LEU A 143 -1.61 -12.31 3.06
CA LEU A 143 -2.97 -12.37 2.55
C LEU A 143 -3.82 -13.19 3.52
N LEU A 144 -4.96 -12.65 3.91
CA LEU A 144 -5.87 -13.24 4.89
C LEU A 144 -7.24 -13.44 4.25
N ARG A 145 -7.88 -14.56 4.54
CA ARG A 145 -9.21 -14.90 4.02
C ARG A 145 -10.22 -15.01 5.17
N PRO A 146 -11.52 -14.90 4.85
CA PRO A 146 -12.58 -14.97 5.88
C PRO A 146 -12.62 -16.29 6.65
N ASP A 147 -12.15 -17.38 6.05
CA ASP A 147 -12.11 -18.71 6.69
C ASP A 147 -10.96 -18.84 7.70
N GLY A 148 -10.14 -17.79 7.86
CA GLY A 148 -8.98 -17.79 8.76
C GLY A 148 -7.69 -18.29 8.11
N SER A 149 -7.74 -18.78 6.88
CA SER A 149 -6.52 -19.18 6.18
C SER A 149 -5.70 -17.95 5.77
N TYR A 150 -4.39 -18.14 5.65
CA TYR A 150 -3.50 -17.05 5.23
C TYR A 150 -2.33 -17.57 4.41
N GLU A 151 -1.78 -16.67 3.58
CA GLU A 151 -0.60 -16.94 2.74
C GLU A 151 0.42 -15.83 2.88
N GLY A 152 1.71 -16.19 2.80
CA GLY A 152 2.79 -15.22 2.90
C GLY A 152 3.36 -15.13 4.30
N THR A 153 4.13 -14.07 4.55
CA THR A 153 4.72 -13.81 5.87
C THR A 153 5.02 -12.33 6.04
N LEU A 154 4.86 -11.85 7.26
CA LEU A 154 5.25 -10.50 7.65
C LEU A 154 6.76 -10.42 7.97
N ALA A 155 7.49 -11.56 7.82
CA ALA A 155 8.93 -11.66 8.07
C ALA A 155 9.34 -11.38 9.54
N GLY A 156 8.38 -11.39 10.47
CA GLY A 156 8.64 -11.24 11.90
C GLY A 156 8.44 -12.55 12.68
N GLY A 157 8.41 -13.67 11.97
CA GLY A 157 8.24 -14.99 12.54
C GLY A 157 6.78 -15.48 12.54
N PRO A 158 6.57 -16.80 12.63
CA PRO A 158 5.24 -17.38 12.47
C PRO A 158 4.24 -16.96 13.57
N GLU A 159 4.71 -16.54 14.70
CA GLU A 159 3.83 -16.05 15.77
C GLU A 159 3.20 -14.70 15.40
N LEU A 160 3.97 -13.82 14.76
CA LEU A 160 3.43 -12.55 14.25
C LEU A 160 2.38 -12.81 13.16
N ASP A 161 2.66 -13.74 12.26
CA ASP A 161 1.73 -14.09 11.18
C ASP A 161 0.41 -14.61 11.77
N ARG A 162 0.47 -15.54 12.77
CA ARG A 162 -0.74 -16.04 13.44
C ARG A 162 -1.51 -14.94 14.16
N THR A 163 -0.79 -14.03 14.81
CA THR A 163 -1.41 -12.92 15.54
C THR A 163 -2.14 -11.98 14.59
N ALA A 164 -1.51 -11.65 13.45
CA ALA A 164 -2.11 -10.81 12.43
C ALA A 164 -3.36 -11.47 11.83
N ALA A 165 -3.29 -12.78 11.57
CA ALA A 165 -4.42 -13.54 11.04
C ALA A 165 -5.60 -13.55 12.03
N ALA A 166 -5.33 -13.81 13.31
CA ALA A 166 -6.35 -13.79 14.36
C ALA A 166 -6.95 -12.39 14.54
N GLY A 167 -6.16 -11.34 14.39
CA GLY A 167 -6.62 -9.95 14.45
C GLY A 167 -7.54 -9.58 13.29
N ALA A 168 -7.28 -10.08 12.12
CA ALA A 168 -8.12 -9.84 10.96
C ALA A 168 -9.53 -10.45 11.07
N UNK A 169 -9.47 -11.53 11.52
CA UNK A 169 -10.56 -12.16 11.72
C UNK A 169 -11.51 -11.53 12.49
N ARG A 170 -11.21 -10.66 13.48
CA ARG A 170 -12.08 -9.93 14.42
C ARG A 170 -12.65 -8.64 13.83
N ARG A 171 -12.16 -8.22 12.67
CA ARG A 171 -12.65 -7.03 12.01
C ARG A 171 -13.74 -7.41 10.99
N PRO A 172 -14.80 -6.58 10.84
CA PRO A 172 -15.81 -6.89 9.83
C PRO A 172 -15.18 -6.85 8.44
N TRP A 173 -15.35 -7.94 7.70
CA TRP A 173 -14.90 -8.03 6.32
C TRP A 173 -15.79 -7.13 5.47
N ARG A 174 -15.21 -6.13 4.87
CA ARG A 174 -15.92 -5.23 3.96
C ARG A 174 -15.59 -5.66 2.55
N GLY A 175 -16.62 -6.00 1.80
CA GLY A 175 -16.47 -6.22 0.37
C GLY A 175 -16.16 -4.92 -0.35
N PRO A 176 -15.77 -4.97 -1.63
CA PRO A 176 -15.53 -3.76 -2.40
C PRO A 176 -16.78 -2.90 -2.35
N ALA A 177 -16.58 -1.60 -2.09
CA ALA A 177 -17.70 -0.66 -2.07
C ALA A 177 -18.37 -0.70 -3.45
N SER A 178 -19.62 -1.10 -3.49
CA SER A 178 -20.41 -1.03 -4.73
C SER A 178 -20.48 0.46 -5.10
N SER A 179 -19.83 0.85 -6.18
CA SER A 179 -20.06 2.15 -6.76
C SER A 179 -21.50 2.15 -7.29
N SER A 180 -22.42 2.67 -6.50
CA SER A 180 -23.75 2.96 -7.00
C SER A 180 -23.58 4.09 -8.01
N ALA A 181 -23.54 3.72 -9.29
CA ALA A 181 -23.68 4.69 -10.35
C ALA A 181 -25.11 5.21 -10.28
N THR A 182 -25.28 6.40 -9.75
CA THR A 182 -26.54 7.11 -9.85
C THR A 182 -26.63 7.63 -11.28
N THR A 183 -27.60 7.12 -12.01
CA THR A 183 -27.97 7.62 -13.37
C THR A 183 -28.58 9.00 -13.25
#